data_8ace26f563d6e34ac396f86fe1680fec
#
_entry.id   8ace26f563d6e34ac396f86fe1680fec
#
_cell.length_a   1.000
_cell.length_b   1.000
_cell.length_c   1.000
_cell.angle_alpha   90.00
_cell.angle_beta   90.00
_cell.angle_gamma   90.00
#
_symmetry.space_group_name_H-M   'P 1'
#
loop_
_entity.id
_entity.type
_entity.pdbx_description
1 polymer ?
#
loop_
_entity_poly.entity_id
_entity_poly.type
_entity_poly.pdbx_seq_one_letter_code
_entity_poly.pdbx_strand_id
1 'polypeptide(L)'
;MENKVLKAKFGSDKTPLYLGELSIPCYVLEDGTRVFSGRGIQNAIGANPNYSGTWLSKFINSKPISTNLPPGIYDKLSHPIKFKRPTASGSQSDTYGYEVTLLIDLCYAIIDAYDSRVYQVSEEYYKAARIITRAVSKVGIIALVDAVTGYDKEKKRAKDELQKFLNQFLSDEASKWIKTFEDSFFEMIYKMRGWNWTMTNKRPGVVGQWINNIVYERIAPLTLSTLNEKNPKNDKGYRKDKHHQFFTQDIGKPKLKEY
;
A
#
# COMPACT_ATOMS: atom_id res chain seq x y z
N MET A 1 -14.54 22.15 -30.86
CA MET A 1 -14.22 22.82 -29.58
C MET A 1 -12.78 22.55 -29.26
N GLU A 2 -11.92 23.59 -29.24
CA GLU A 2 -10.54 23.40 -28.83
C GLU A 2 -10.52 22.92 -27.38
N ASN A 3 -9.92 21.77 -27.13
CA ASN A 3 -9.71 21.26 -25.78
C ASN A 3 -8.73 22.19 -25.06
N LYS A 4 -9.26 23.18 -24.34
CA LYS A 4 -8.46 24.10 -23.53
C LYS A 4 -7.66 23.28 -22.52
N VAL A 5 -6.34 23.29 -22.64
CA VAL A 5 -5.46 22.60 -21.70
C VAL A 5 -5.55 23.30 -20.35
N LEU A 6 -6.07 22.60 -19.33
CA LEU A 6 -6.23 23.11 -17.98
C LEU A 6 -4.87 23.42 -17.33
N LYS A 7 -4.86 24.37 -16.38
CA LYS A 7 -3.67 24.71 -15.61
C LYS A 7 -3.84 24.31 -14.15
N ALA A 8 -2.77 23.91 -13.50
CA ALA A 8 -2.77 23.71 -12.06
C ALA A 8 -2.92 25.07 -11.35
N LYS A 9 -3.96 25.19 -10.53
CA LYS A 9 -4.23 26.38 -9.70
C LYS A 9 -3.58 26.25 -8.33
N PHE A 10 -3.55 25.04 -7.76
CA PHE A 10 -2.91 24.72 -6.49
C PHE A 10 -2.08 23.45 -6.62
N GLY A 11 -1.12 23.29 -5.71
CA GLY A 11 -0.20 22.15 -5.68
C GLY A 11 1.08 22.43 -6.45
N SER A 12 2.11 21.68 -6.09
CA SER A 12 3.42 21.74 -6.74
C SER A 12 4.20 20.46 -6.42
N ASP A 13 5.32 20.25 -7.11
CA ASP A 13 6.23 19.16 -6.78
C ASP A 13 6.86 19.31 -5.37
N LYS A 14 6.78 20.51 -4.78
CA LYS A 14 7.29 20.82 -3.43
C LYS A 14 6.28 20.54 -2.32
N THR A 15 5.02 20.29 -2.66
CA THR A 15 3.93 20.01 -1.70
C THR A 15 3.19 18.73 -2.08
N PRO A 16 3.89 17.59 -2.12
CA PRO A 16 3.27 16.32 -2.49
C PRO A 16 2.41 15.77 -1.35
N LEU A 17 1.51 14.88 -1.70
CA LEU A 17 0.94 13.94 -0.74
C LEU A 17 1.97 12.86 -0.42
N TYR A 18 2.17 12.56 0.84
CA TYR A 18 3.05 11.49 1.28
C TYR A 18 2.26 10.22 1.57
N LEU A 19 2.68 9.11 0.97
CA LEU A 19 2.22 7.76 1.30
C LEU A 19 3.41 6.99 1.89
N GLY A 20 3.62 7.11 3.21
CA GLY A 20 4.83 6.65 3.87
C GLY A 20 6.05 7.46 3.39
N GLU A 21 7.06 6.78 2.85
CA GLU A 21 8.26 7.40 2.28
C GLU A 21 8.04 7.89 0.83
N LEU A 22 6.95 7.47 0.19
CA LEU A 22 6.66 7.86 -1.20
C LEU A 22 6.00 9.23 -1.25
N SER A 23 6.49 10.09 -2.13
CA SER A 23 5.91 11.39 -2.41
C SER A 23 5.15 11.36 -3.75
N ILE A 24 3.88 11.78 -3.72
CA ILE A 24 3.02 11.82 -4.90
C ILE A 24 2.69 13.29 -5.21
N PRO A 25 3.27 13.88 -6.24
CA PRO A 25 2.88 15.22 -6.67
C PRO A 25 1.39 15.28 -6.97
N CYS A 26 0.70 16.23 -6.34
CA CYS A 26 -0.74 16.41 -6.48
C CYS A 26 -1.07 17.86 -6.81
N TYR A 27 -2.14 18.05 -7.59
CA TYR A 27 -2.55 19.35 -8.10
C TYR A 27 -4.07 19.48 -8.06
N VAL A 28 -4.54 20.73 -7.92
CA VAL A 28 -5.92 21.09 -8.16
C VAL A 28 -5.96 21.99 -9.39
N LEU A 29 -6.71 21.59 -10.41
CA LEU A 29 -6.83 22.31 -11.67
C LEU A 29 -7.78 23.50 -11.54
N GLU A 30 -7.81 24.37 -12.57
CA GLU A 30 -8.65 25.57 -12.60
C GLU A 30 -10.15 25.27 -12.45
N ASP A 31 -10.59 24.12 -12.92
CA ASP A 31 -11.98 23.64 -12.81
C ASP A 31 -12.29 22.93 -11.47
N GLY A 32 -11.31 22.85 -10.57
CA GLY A 32 -11.43 22.18 -9.28
C GLY A 32 -11.10 20.68 -9.31
N THR A 33 -10.78 20.09 -10.46
CA THR A 33 -10.38 18.70 -10.57
C THR A 33 -9.06 18.46 -9.82
N ARG A 34 -9.03 17.44 -8.97
CA ARG A 34 -7.83 17.03 -8.22
C ARG A 34 -7.15 15.91 -8.95
N VAL A 35 -5.84 16.05 -9.21
CA VAL A 35 -5.08 15.08 -10.00
C VAL A 35 -3.77 14.70 -9.34
N PHE A 36 -3.39 13.42 -9.49
CA PHE A 36 -2.05 12.91 -9.27
C PHE A 36 -1.30 12.82 -10.60
N SER A 37 0.01 13.00 -10.58
CA SER A 37 0.83 12.71 -11.76
C SER A 37 0.88 11.20 -12.03
N GLY A 38 0.98 10.80 -13.29
CA GLY A 38 1.08 9.38 -13.65
C GLY A 38 2.30 8.69 -13.04
N ARG A 39 3.43 9.40 -12.92
CA ARG A 39 4.63 8.90 -12.24
C ARG A 39 4.38 8.70 -10.73
N GLY A 40 3.64 9.61 -10.11
CA GLY A 40 3.26 9.50 -8.70
C GLY A 40 2.42 8.25 -8.43
N ILE A 41 1.42 7.97 -9.27
CA ILE A 41 0.60 6.75 -9.17
C ILE A 41 1.46 5.50 -9.37
N GLN A 42 2.34 5.50 -10.39
CA GLN A 42 3.25 4.40 -10.67
C GLN A 42 4.09 4.03 -9.43
N ASN A 43 4.69 5.04 -8.80
CA ASN A 43 5.50 4.84 -7.60
C ASN A 43 4.65 4.38 -6.40
N ALA A 44 3.46 4.95 -6.23
CA ALA A 44 2.56 4.62 -5.12
C ALA A 44 2.16 3.14 -5.09
N ILE A 45 1.90 2.54 -6.25
CA ILE A 45 1.56 1.12 -6.35
C ILE A 45 2.78 0.19 -6.31
N GLY A 46 3.99 0.71 -6.07
CA GLY A 46 5.20 -0.10 -5.90
C GLY A 46 5.89 -0.51 -7.20
N ALA A 47 5.62 0.19 -8.31
CA ALA A 47 6.32 -0.08 -9.57
C ALA A 47 7.78 0.39 -9.49
N ASN A 48 8.67 -0.31 -10.19
CA ASN A 48 10.10 0.04 -10.22
C ASN A 48 10.29 1.49 -10.69
N PRO A 49 11.01 2.34 -9.95
CA PRO A 49 11.23 3.75 -10.31
C PRO A 49 11.89 3.95 -11.67
N ASN A 50 12.65 2.97 -12.15
CA ASN A 50 13.32 2.99 -13.44
C ASN A 50 12.40 2.71 -14.64
N TYR A 51 11.14 2.31 -14.40
CA TYR A 51 10.21 2.11 -15.49
C TYR A 51 9.88 3.43 -16.20
N SER A 52 9.65 3.33 -17.51
CA SER A 52 9.32 4.49 -18.35
C SER A 52 7.97 5.11 -17.95
N GLY A 53 7.75 6.38 -18.34
CA GLY A 53 6.45 7.05 -18.12
C GLY A 53 5.26 6.38 -18.82
N THR A 54 5.49 5.48 -19.80
CA THR A 54 4.46 4.71 -20.50
C THR A 54 4.09 3.42 -19.75
N TRP A 55 4.81 3.07 -18.70
CA TRP A 55 4.59 1.83 -17.96
C TRP A 55 3.16 1.77 -17.37
N LEU A 56 2.71 2.85 -16.75
CA LEU A 56 1.37 2.90 -16.12
C LEU A 56 0.26 2.62 -17.14
N SER A 57 0.34 3.21 -18.33
CA SER A 57 -0.62 2.94 -19.40
C SER A 57 -0.60 1.48 -19.82
N LYS A 58 0.59 0.88 -19.98
CA LYS A 58 0.72 -0.56 -20.29
C LYS A 58 0.15 -1.43 -19.17
N PHE A 59 0.39 -1.06 -17.92
CA PHE A 59 -0.10 -1.78 -16.76
C PHE A 59 -1.63 -1.76 -16.69
N ILE A 60 -2.26 -0.60 -16.86
CA ILE A 60 -3.72 -0.44 -16.89
C ILE A 60 -4.34 -1.27 -18.02
N ASN A 61 -3.70 -1.29 -19.20
CA ASN A 61 -4.16 -2.05 -20.37
C ASN A 61 -3.83 -3.54 -20.30
N SER A 62 -3.08 -3.99 -19.29
CA SER A 62 -2.81 -5.41 -19.12
C SER A 62 -4.09 -6.17 -18.76
N LYS A 63 -4.22 -7.41 -19.25
CA LYS A 63 -5.40 -8.23 -19.03
C LYS A 63 -5.79 -8.39 -17.56
N PRO A 64 -4.85 -8.61 -16.62
CA PRO A 64 -5.18 -8.69 -15.20
C PRO A 64 -5.88 -7.45 -14.64
N ILE A 65 -5.48 -6.28 -15.07
CA ILE A 65 -6.01 -5.01 -14.54
C ILE A 65 -7.26 -4.58 -15.30
N SER A 66 -7.21 -4.57 -16.64
CA SER A 66 -8.33 -4.09 -17.45
C SER A 66 -9.62 -4.90 -17.25
N THR A 67 -9.54 -6.20 -16.97
CA THR A 67 -10.72 -7.05 -16.72
C THR A 67 -11.33 -6.86 -15.33
N ASN A 68 -10.57 -6.29 -14.38
CA ASN A 68 -11.04 -6.02 -13.01
C ASN A 68 -11.40 -4.53 -12.79
N LEU A 69 -11.34 -3.70 -13.83
CA LEU A 69 -11.79 -2.31 -13.79
C LEU A 69 -13.21 -2.20 -14.37
N PRO A 70 -14.13 -1.48 -13.68
CA PRO A 70 -15.40 -1.10 -14.30
C PRO A 70 -15.15 -0.30 -15.60
N PRO A 71 -15.97 -0.48 -16.66
CA PRO A 71 -15.73 0.17 -17.96
C PRO A 71 -15.51 1.68 -17.87
N GLY A 72 -16.34 2.41 -17.11
CA GLY A 72 -16.18 3.86 -16.95
C GLY A 72 -14.91 4.29 -16.21
N ILE A 73 -14.38 3.45 -15.32
CA ILE A 73 -13.10 3.68 -14.64
C ILE A 73 -11.94 3.36 -15.58
N TYR A 74 -12.03 2.26 -16.31
CA TYR A 74 -11.06 1.91 -17.33
C TYR A 74 -10.87 3.04 -18.36
N ASP A 75 -11.95 3.61 -18.86
CA ASP A 75 -11.89 4.73 -19.81
C ASP A 75 -11.18 5.94 -19.24
N LYS A 76 -11.47 6.33 -18.00
CA LYS A 76 -10.79 7.45 -17.31
C LYS A 76 -9.30 7.18 -17.11
N LEU A 77 -8.91 5.97 -16.75
CA LEU A 77 -7.52 5.57 -16.56
C LEU A 77 -6.77 5.46 -17.90
N SER A 78 -7.45 5.10 -18.99
CA SER A 78 -6.86 5.02 -20.32
C SER A 78 -6.67 6.39 -20.98
N HIS A 79 -7.41 7.41 -20.54
CA HIS A 79 -7.39 8.76 -21.09
C HIS A 79 -6.97 9.79 -20.03
N PRO A 80 -5.67 9.89 -19.69
CA PRO A 80 -5.18 10.82 -18.68
C PRO A 80 -5.44 12.28 -19.09
N ILE A 81 -5.68 13.12 -18.09
CA ILE A 81 -5.89 14.55 -18.25
C ILE A 81 -4.56 15.22 -18.57
N LYS A 82 -4.46 15.86 -19.73
CA LYS A 82 -3.32 16.70 -20.05
C LYS A 82 -3.51 18.09 -19.44
N PHE A 83 -2.56 18.53 -18.62
CA PHE A 83 -2.61 19.82 -17.94
C PHE A 83 -1.23 20.47 -17.86
N LYS A 84 -1.21 21.79 -17.61
CA LYS A 84 0.02 22.55 -17.39
C LYS A 84 0.28 22.70 -15.89
N ARG A 85 1.48 22.35 -15.46
CA ARG A 85 1.94 22.52 -14.08
C ARG A 85 3.12 23.51 -14.02
N PRO A 86 3.28 24.26 -12.90
CA PRO A 86 4.48 25.04 -12.67
C PRO A 86 5.68 24.11 -12.47
N THR A 87 6.80 24.44 -13.11
CA THR A 87 8.09 23.78 -12.87
C THR A 87 8.86 24.47 -11.75
N ALA A 88 9.93 23.83 -11.26
CA ALA A 88 10.81 24.43 -10.25
C ALA A 88 11.46 25.75 -10.72
N SER A 89 11.63 25.94 -12.02
CA SER A 89 12.14 27.17 -12.65
C SER A 89 11.08 28.22 -12.93
N GLY A 90 9.79 27.98 -12.57
CA GLY A 90 8.68 28.88 -12.82
C GLY A 90 8.06 28.77 -14.21
N SER A 91 8.65 28.02 -15.14
CA SER A 91 8.04 27.71 -16.44
C SER A 91 6.88 26.73 -16.28
N GLN A 92 6.02 26.63 -17.31
CA GLN A 92 4.94 25.64 -17.33
C GLN A 92 5.33 24.44 -18.19
N SER A 93 5.09 23.22 -17.70
CA SER A 93 5.28 22.01 -18.50
C SER A 93 3.97 21.22 -18.63
N ASP A 94 3.79 20.61 -19.79
CA ASP A 94 2.71 19.65 -20.01
C ASP A 94 2.93 18.39 -19.18
N THR A 95 1.89 17.97 -18.50
CA THR A 95 1.91 16.79 -17.64
C THR A 95 0.62 16.00 -17.82
N TYR A 96 0.71 14.69 -17.70
CA TYR A 96 -0.45 13.81 -17.66
C TYR A 96 -0.77 13.47 -16.22
N GLY A 97 -2.03 13.68 -15.86
CA GLY A 97 -2.57 13.40 -14.53
C GLY A 97 -3.81 12.54 -14.58
N TYR A 98 -4.14 11.99 -13.45
CA TYR A 98 -5.31 11.16 -13.21
C TYR A 98 -6.07 11.74 -12.02
N GLU A 99 -7.39 11.76 -12.10
CA GLU A 99 -8.23 12.14 -10.96
C GLU A 99 -7.83 11.30 -9.73
N VAL A 100 -7.73 11.94 -8.57
CA VAL A 100 -7.14 11.30 -7.36
C VAL A 100 -7.87 10.05 -6.90
N THR A 101 -9.19 9.95 -7.13
CA THR A 101 -10.00 8.78 -6.78
C THR A 101 -9.61 7.54 -7.57
N LEU A 102 -9.13 7.72 -8.80
CA LEU A 102 -8.73 6.62 -9.69
C LEU A 102 -7.55 5.79 -9.13
N LEU A 103 -6.75 6.36 -8.22
CA LEU A 103 -5.73 5.57 -7.51
C LEU A 103 -6.37 4.46 -6.66
N ILE A 104 -7.49 4.75 -6.03
CA ILE A 104 -8.20 3.78 -5.19
C ILE A 104 -8.86 2.70 -6.04
N ASP A 105 -9.51 3.10 -7.16
CA ASP A 105 -10.09 2.15 -8.11
C ASP A 105 -9.03 1.21 -8.70
N LEU A 106 -7.86 1.74 -9.05
CA LEU A 106 -6.72 0.95 -9.52
C LEU A 106 -6.22 -0.02 -8.43
N CYS A 107 -6.15 0.43 -7.18
CA CYS A 107 -5.78 -0.45 -6.06
C CYS A 107 -6.76 -1.60 -5.89
N TYR A 108 -8.08 -1.36 -6.00
CA TYR A 108 -9.07 -2.43 -5.96
C TYR A 108 -8.91 -3.41 -7.12
N ALA A 109 -8.71 -2.92 -8.34
CA ALA A 109 -8.46 -3.80 -9.48
C ALA A 109 -7.23 -4.70 -9.31
N ILE A 110 -6.16 -4.18 -8.69
CA ILE A 110 -4.97 -4.96 -8.34
C ILE A 110 -5.30 -6.05 -7.31
N ILE A 111 -6.08 -5.69 -6.27
CA ILE A 111 -6.49 -6.62 -5.22
C ILE A 111 -7.36 -7.74 -5.80
N ASP A 112 -8.37 -7.38 -6.56
CA ASP A 112 -9.30 -8.35 -7.17
C ASP A 112 -8.59 -9.27 -8.16
N ALA A 113 -7.68 -8.73 -8.99
CA ALA A 113 -6.86 -9.52 -9.90
C ALA A 113 -5.97 -10.54 -9.16
N TYR A 114 -5.38 -10.14 -8.03
CA TYR A 114 -4.54 -11.01 -7.22
C TYR A 114 -5.36 -12.09 -6.50
N ASP A 115 -6.48 -11.71 -5.88
CA ASP A 115 -7.33 -12.59 -5.07
C ASP A 115 -8.08 -13.61 -5.96
N SER A 116 -8.41 -13.25 -7.20
CA SER A 116 -9.04 -14.17 -8.18
C SER A 116 -8.15 -15.36 -8.55
N ARG A 117 -6.82 -15.21 -8.43
CA ARG A 117 -5.80 -16.20 -8.83
C ARG A 117 -5.88 -16.66 -10.30
N VAL A 118 -6.64 -15.97 -11.11
CA VAL A 118 -6.74 -16.23 -12.56
C VAL A 118 -5.50 -15.71 -13.28
N TYR A 119 -4.93 -14.62 -12.77
CA TYR A 119 -3.78 -13.96 -13.34
C TYR A 119 -2.62 -13.91 -12.36
N GLN A 120 -1.40 -13.88 -12.92
CA GLN A 120 -0.20 -13.64 -12.13
C GLN A 120 -0.01 -12.12 -11.91
N VAL A 121 -0.33 -11.64 -10.71
CA VAL A 121 -0.08 -10.27 -10.27
C VAL A 121 1.01 -10.30 -9.20
N SER A 122 1.93 -9.33 -9.22
CA SER A 122 3.00 -9.25 -8.21
C SER A 122 2.42 -9.06 -6.80
N GLU A 123 2.94 -9.82 -5.84
CA GLU A 123 2.59 -9.66 -4.43
C GLU A 123 2.96 -8.25 -3.91
N GLU A 124 3.96 -7.61 -4.49
CA GLU A 124 4.37 -6.25 -4.14
C GLU A 124 3.27 -5.23 -4.48
N TYR A 125 2.69 -5.33 -5.67
CA TYR A 125 1.56 -4.47 -6.06
C TYR A 125 0.33 -4.71 -5.19
N TYR A 126 0.03 -5.96 -4.88
CA TYR A 126 -1.06 -6.33 -3.98
C TYR A 126 -0.86 -5.73 -2.57
N LYS A 127 0.34 -5.85 -2.00
CA LYS A 127 0.67 -5.27 -0.69
C LYS A 127 0.52 -3.75 -0.70
N ALA A 128 1.08 -3.07 -1.69
CA ALA A 128 0.97 -1.62 -1.83
C ALA A 128 -0.49 -1.18 -1.92
N ALA A 129 -1.29 -1.83 -2.78
CA ALA A 129 -2.70 -1.54 -2.95
C ALA A 129 -3.49 -1.72 -1.63
N ARG A 130 -3.26 -2.81 -0.90
CA ARG A 130 -3.90 -3.09 0.41
C ARG A 130 -3.53 -2.07 1.47
N ILE A 131 -2.27 -1.65 1.53
CA ILE A 131 -1.81 -0.64 2.48
C ILE A 131 -2.48 0.70 2.19
N ILE A 132 -2.45 1.14 0.93
CA ILE A 132 -3.02 2.42 0.50
C ILE A 132 -4.53 2.47 0.79
N THR A 133 -5.29 1.49 0.34
CA THR A 133 -6.75 1.48 0.49
C THR A 133 -7.16 1.53 1.95
N ARG A 134 -6.52 0.75 2.82
CA ARG A 134 -6.84 0.75 4.26
C ARG A 134 -6.48 2.05 4.95
N ALA A 135 -5.32 2.63 4.64
CA ALA A 135 -4.88 3.88 5.25
C ALA A 135 -5.77 5.05 4.82
N VAL A 136 -6.04 5.17 3.52
CA VAL A 136 -6.88 6.24 2.97
C VAL A 136 -8.32 6.14 3.48
N SER A 137 -8.89 4.94 3.59
CA SER A 137 -10.23 4.73 4.15
C SER A 137 -10.34 5.20 5.60
N LYS A 138 -9.33 4.95 6.44
CA LYS A 138 -9.31 5.41 7.84
C LYS A 138 -9.24 6.94 7.94
N VAL A 139 -8.39 7.57 7.13
CA VAL A 139 -8.30 9.04 7.08
C VAL A 139 -9.58 9.65 6.56
N GLY A 140 -10.17 9.04 5.53
CA GLY A 140 -11.40 9.50 4.91
C GLY A 140 -12.58 9.54 5.90
N ILE A 141 -12.77 8.48 6.69
CA ILE A 141 -13.86 8.46 7.68
C ILE A 141 -13.65 9.50 8.79
N ILE A 142 -12.42 9.70 9.26
CA ILE A 142 -12.11 10.75 10.24
C ILE A 142 -12.46 12.13 9.66
N ALA A 143 -12.01 12.42 8.44
CA ALA A 143 -12.28 13.70 7.79
C ALA A 143 -13.79 13.96 7.60
N LEU A 144 -14.56 12.92 7.24
CA LEU A 144 -16.01 13.02 7.09
C LEU A 144 -16.71 13.31 8.43
N VAL A 145 -16.33 12.61 9.50
CA VAL A 145 -16.88 12.84 10.85
C VAL A 145 -16.60 14.26 11.31
N ASP A 146 -15.38 14.74 11.13
CA ASP A 146 -14.98 16.08 11.54
C ASP A 146 -15.71 17.16 10.75
N ALA A 147 -15.92 16.94 9.46
CA ALA A 147 -16.69 17.87 8.62
C ALA A 147 -18.17 17.97 9.04
N VAL A 148 -18.81 16.83 9.35
CA VAL A 148 -20.23 16.78 9.76
C VAL A 148 -20.45 17.35 11.14
N THR A 149 -19.51 17.09 12.08
CA THR A 149 -19.59 17.59 13.45
C THR A 149 -19.15 19.06 13.59
N GLY A 150 -18.51 19.62 12.56
CA GLY A 150 -17.93 20.97 12.61
C GLY A 150 -16.62 21.06 13.39
N TYR A 151 -16.07 19.92 13.81
CA TYR A 151 -14.84 19.86 14.62
C TYR A 151 -13.62 20.47 13.91
N ASP A 152 -13.54 20.35 12.59
CA ASP A 152 -12.53 20.98 11.74
C ASP A 152 -12.58 22.52 11.75
N LYS A 153 -13.77 23.09 11.95
CA LYS A 153 -14.00 24.54 12.01
C LYS A 153 -13.60 25.13 13.38
N GLU A 154 -13.89 24.42 14.46
CA GLU A 154 -13.57 24.89 15.81
C GLU A 154 -12.08 24.84 16.12
N LYS A 155 -11.36 23.81 15.70
CA LYS A 155 -9.95 23.61 16.07
C LYS A 155 -8.95 24.19 15.09
N LYS A 156 -9.35 24.83 13.99
CA LYS A 156 -8.41 25.21 12.91
C LYS A 156 -7.40 24.10 12.70
N ARG A 157 -7.88 22.94 12.24
CA ARG A 157 -7.06 21.74 12.06
C ARG A 157 -5.71 22.12 11.45
N ALA A 158 -4.63 21.71 12.08
CA ALA A 158 -3.29 21.90 11.53
C ALA A 158 -3.24 21.27 10.14
N LYS A 159 -2.69 22.01 9.15
CA LYS A 159 -2.64 21.58 7.74
C LYS A 159 -2.08 20.16 7.55
N ASP A 160 -1.26 19.71 8.50
CA ASP A 160 -0.56 18.44 8.46
C ASP A 160 -1.20 17.33 9.29
N GLU A 161 -2.31 17.58 9.99
CA GLU A 161 -2.93 16.58 10.88
C GLU A 161 -3.44 15.37 10.11
N LEU A 162 -4.17 15.56 9.03
CA LEU A 162 -4.61 14.45 8.18
C LEU A 162 -3.43 13.70 7.56
N GLN A 163 -2.35 14.40 7.23
CA GLN A 163 -1.14 13.78 6.73
C GLN A 163 -0.46 12.94 7.82
N LYS A 164 -0.45 13.39 9.07
CA LYS A 164 0.08 12.63 10.20
C LYS A 164 -0.73 11.35 10.44
N PHE A 165 -2.07 11.44 10.43
CA PHE A 165 -2.93 10.24 10.51
C PHE A 165 -2.68 9.28 9.35
N LEU A 166 -2.57 9.79 8.14
CA LEU A 166 -2.29 8.96 6.97
C LEU A 166 -0.96 8.23 7.12
N ASN A 167 0.10 8.93 7.51
CA ASN A 167 1.43 8.33 7.70
C ASN A 167 1.43 7.29 8.82
N GLN A 168 0.73 7.55 9.93
CA GLN A 168 0.57 6.57 11.00
C GLN A 168 -0.13 5.31 10.52
N PHE A 169 -1.28 5.45 9.83
CA PHE A 169 -2.01 4.28 9.33
C PHE A 169 -1.24 3.52 8.25
N LEU A 170 -0.49 4.22 7.39
CA LEU A 170 0.40 3.57 6.40
C LEU A 170 1.49 2.76 7.10
N SER A 171 2.13 3.33 8.12
CA SER A 171 3.14 2.63 8.92
C SER A 171 2.55 1.39 9.60
N ASP A 172 1.38 1.52 10.24
CA ASP A 172 0.69 0.41 10.90
C ASP A 172 0.30 -0.70 9.93
N GLU A 173 -0.20 -0.35 8.74
CA GLU A 173 -0.54 -1.34 7.71
C GLU A 173 0.72 -1.96 7.09
N ALA A 174 1.74 -1.18 6.76
CA ALA A 174 3.00 -1.67 6.21
C ALA A 174 3.68 -2.64 7.18
N SER A 175 3.66 -2.36 8.48
CA SER A 175 4.26 -3.20 9.51
C SER A 175 3.73 -4.63 9.52
N LYS A 176 2.48 -4.85 9.09
CA LYS A 176 1.86 -6.16 8.98
C LYS A 176 2.49 -7.02 7.88
N TRP A 177 3.17 -6.39 6.94
CA TRP A 177 3.79 -7.02 5.77
C TRP A 177 5.30 -7.17 5.89
N ILE A 178 5.91 -6.62 6.95
CA ILE A 178 7.35 -6.77 7.18
C ILE A 178 7.67 -8.26 7.40
N LYS A 179 8.63 -8.73 6.64
CA LYS A 179 9.18 -10.08 6.77
C LYS A 179 9.93 -10.17 8.11
N THR A 180 9.38 -10.90 9.06
CA THR A 180 9.96 -11.02 10.42
C THR A 180 11.14 -11.96 10.42
N PHE A 181 11.09 -13.01 9.60
CA PHE A 181 12.18 -13.98 9.46
C PHE A 181 12.70 -13.89 8.03
N GLU A 182 14.03 -13.74 7.90
CA GLU A 182 14.72 -13.69 6.61
C GLU A 182 14.63 -15.04 5.89
N ASP A 183 14.82 -15.06 4.56
CA ASP A 183 14.79 -16.29 3.78
C ASP A 183 15.91 -17.25 4.21
N SER A 184 17.08 -16.71 4.60
CA SER A 184 18.19 -17.47 5.14
C SER A 184 17.83 -18.34 6.35
N PHE A 185 16.94 -17.86 7.23
CA PHE A 185 16.41 -18.64 8.35
C PHE A 185 15.66 -19.89 7.85
N PHE A 186 14.81 -19.74 6.85
CA PHE A 186 14.07 -20.87 6.29
C PHE A 186 14.96 -21.81 5.47
N GLU A 187 15.88 -21.23 4.70
CA GLU A 187 16.88 -22.01 3.96
C GLU A 187 17.68 -22.92 4.89
N MET A 188 18.09 -22.40 6.05
CA MET A 188 18.81 -23.20 7.06
C MET A 188 17.95 -24.35 7.60
N ILE A 189 16.66 -24.11 7.88
CA ILE A 189 15.72 -25.16 8.29
C ILE A 189 15.63 -26.25 7.22
N TYR A 190 15.49 -25.86 5.94
CA TYR A 190 15.40 -26.80 4.82
C TYR A 190 16.69 -27.61 4.67
N LYS A 191 17.85 -26.94 4.77
CA LYS A 191 19.18 -27.59 4.72
C LYS A 191 19.34 -28.61 5.84
N MET A 192 18.99 -28.27 7.09
CA MET A 192 19.06 -29.21 8.22
C MET A 192 18.15 -30.44 8.06
N ARG A 193 17.09 -30.32 7.27
CA ARG A 193 16.14 -31.42 6.98
C ARG A 193 16.42 -32.15 5.68
N GLY A 194 17.45 -31.76 4.93
CA GLY A 194 17.73 -32.32 3.62
C GLY A 194 16.65 -32.02 2.57
N TRP A 195 15.91 -30.92 2.76
CA TRP A 195 14.85 -30.50 1.83
C TRP A 195 15.38 -29.49 0.81
N ASN A 196 14.84 -29.56 -0.41
CA ASN A 196 15.15 -28.56 -1.44
C ASN A 196 14.47 -27.24 -1.11
N TRP A 197 15.26 -26.17 -1.04
CA TRP A 197 14.77 -24.82 -0.87
C TRP A 197 14.12 -24.31 -2.17
N THR A 198 12.84 -23.97 -2.14
CA THR A 198 12.05 -23.59 -3.33
C THR A 198 11.83 -22.09 -3.46
N MET A 199 12.40 -21.27 -2.57
CA MET A 199 12.26 -19.81 -2.50
C MET A 199 10.79 -19.32 -2.48
N THR A 200 9.83 -20.18 -2.14
CA THR A 200 8.40 -19.86 -2.12
C THR A 200 7.88 -19.64 -0.71
N ASN A 201 6.78 -18.90 -0.59
CA ASN A 201 6.06 -18.73 0.68
C ASN A 201 5.22 -19.97 1.07
N LYS A 202 5.09 -20.96 0.20
CA LYS A 202 4.40 -22.22 0.49
C LYS A 202 5.36 -23.16 1.22
N ARG A 203 5.25 -23.21 2.54
CA ARG A 203 6.08 -24.03 3.41
C ARG A 203 5.24 -25.14 4.05
N PRO A 204 5.82 -26.32 4.31
CA PRO A 204 5.15 -27.37 5.07
C PRO A 204 4.69 -26.86 6.43
N GLY A 205 3.48 -27.26 6.87
CA GLY A 205 2.88 -26.77 8.13
C GLY A 205 3.73 -27.03 9.37
N VAL A 206 4.58 -28.08 9.33
CA VAL A 206 5.53 -28.40 10.41
C VAL A 206 6.56 -27.29 10.65
N VAL A 207 6.90 -26.49 9.64
CA VAL A 207 7.81 -25.34 9.80
C VAL A 207 7.23 -24.32 10.78
N GLY A 208 5.91 -24.11 10.74
CA GLY A 208 5.22 -23.25 11.71
C GLY A 208 5.30 -23.79 13.16
N GLN A 209 5.25 -25.10 13.34
CA GLN A 209 5.42 -25.73 14.65
C GLN A 209 6.84 -25.54 15.19
N TRP A 210 7.85 -25.66 14.31
CA TRP A 210 9.25 -25.40 14.71
C TRP A 210 9.49 -23.94 15.07
N ILE A 211 8.92 -22.99 14.34
CA ILE A 211 9.00 -21.56 14.71
C ILE A 211 8.37 -21.33 16.07
N ASN A 212 7.23 -21.94 16.37
CA ASN A 212 6.61 -21.83 17.69
C ASN A 212 7.56 -22.33 18.79
N ASN A 213 8.19 -23.48 18.60
CA ASN A 213 9.09 -24.05 19.59
C ASN A 213 10.43 -23.32 19.65
N ILE A 214 11.08 -23.09 18.51
CA ILE A 214 12.45 -22.53 18.47
C ILE A 214 12.44 -21.05 18.86
N VAL A 215 11.42 -20.30 18.47
CA VAL A 215 11.37 -18.85 18.64
C VAL A 215 10.42 -18.46 19.76
N TYR A 216 9.10 -18.61 19.56
CA TYR A 216 8.11 -18.01 20.46
C TYR A 216 8.12 -18.60 21.88
N GLU A 217 8.42 -19.88 22.02
CA GLU A 217 8.49 -20.54 23.31
C GLU A 217 9.75 -20.16 24.10
N ARG A 218 10.80 -19.71 23.39
CA ARG A 218 12.11 -19.38 23.98
C ARG A 218 12.39 -17.90 24.19
N ILE A 219 11.64 -17.02 23.54
CA ILE A 219 11.82 -15.55 23.70
C ILE A 219 11.59 -15.10 25.14
N ALA A 220 10.48 -15.54 25.74
CA ALA A 220 10.17 -15.26 27.14
C ALA A 220 9.15 -16.28 27.65
N PRO A 221 9.13 -16.54 28.97
CA PRO A 221 8.11 -17.40 29.60
C PRO A 221 6.70 -16.96 29.21
N LEU A 222 5.82 -17.90 28.93
CA LEU A 222 4.40 -17.70 28.60
C LEU A 222 4.13 -16.94 27.29
N THR A 223 5.14 -16.56 26.50
CA THR A 223 4.92 -15.84 25.24
C THR A 223 4.02 -16.63 24.30
N LEU A 224 4.29 -17.91 24.08
CA LEU A 224 3.53 -18.75 23.17
C LEU A 224 2.09 -18.97 23.66
N SER A 225 1.87 -19.15 24.97
CA SER A 225 0.51 -19.29 25.53
C SER A 225 -0.32 -18.02 25.35
N THR A 226 0.24 -16.86 25.65
CA THR A 226 -0.42 -15.56 25.45
C THR A 226 -0.75 -15.30 23.97
N LEU A 227 0.17 -15.68 23.06
CA LEU A 227 -0.09 -15.57 21.61
C LEU A 227 -1.20 -16.51 21.14
N ASN A 228 -1.29 -17.71 21.72
CA ASN A 228 -2.36 -18.66 21.43
C ASN A 228 -3.73 -18.18 21.91
N GLU A 229 -3.79 -17.53 23.06
CA GLU A 229 -5.01 -16.92 23.58
C GLU A 229 -5.48 -15.74 22.71
N LYS A 230 -4.56 -14.86 22.33
CA LYS A 230 -4.88 -13.68 21.49
C LYS A 230 -5.19 -14.02 20.04
N ASN A 231 -4.69 -15.13 19.56
CA ASN A 231 -4.81 -15.57 18.16
C ASN A 231 -5.12 -17.08 18.12
N PRO A 232 -6.32 -17.49 18.57
CA PRO A 232 -6.73 -18.88 18.58
C PRO A 232 -6.88 -19.43 17.16
N LYS A 233 -6.77 -20.75 17.03
CA LYS A 233 -7.12 -21.45 15.80
C LYS A 233 -8.64 -21.49 15.63
N ASN A 234 -9.10 -21.32 14.39
CA ASN A 234 -10.49 -21.56 14.04
C ASN A 234 -10.79 -23.07 13.95
N ASP A 235 -12.06 -23.42 13.73
CA ASP A 235 -12.53 -24.82 13.62
C ASP A 235 -11.83 -25.63 12.52
N LYS A 236 -11.25 -24.95 11.52
CA LYS A 236 -10.46 -25.55 10.43
C LYS A 236 -8.98 -25.68 10.75
N GLY A 237 -8.56 -25.34 11.98
CA GLY A 237 -7.16 -25.41 12.43
C GLY A 237 -6.24 -24.27 11.98
N TYR A 238 -6.78 -23.23 11.34
CA TYR A 238 -6.03 -22.06 10.88
C TYR A 238 -6.18 -20.88 11.84
N ARG A 239 -5.14 -20.03 11.88
CA ARG A 239 -5.18 -18.77 12.63
C ARG A 239 -5.54 -17.61 11.70
N LYS A 240 -6.25 -16.62 12.24
CA LYS A 240 -6.60 -15.39 11.50
C LYS A 240 -5.37 -14.58 11.12
N ASP A 241 -4.44 -14.44 12.05
CA ASP A 241 -3.25 -13.62 11.91
C ASP A 241 -1.99 -14.44 12.21
N LYS A 242 -0.82 -13.94 11.83
CA LYS A 242 0.46 -14.57 12.18
C LYS A 242 0.92 -14.08 13.55
N HIS A 243 1.52 -14.96 14.37
CA HIS A 243 1.94 -14.62 15.73
C HIS A 243 2.86 -13.38 15.80
N HIS A 244 3.78 -13.19 14.86
CA HIS A 244 4.67 -12.04 14.84
C HIS A 244 3.95 -10.68 14.66
N GLN A 245 2.70 -10.66 14.22
CA GLN A 245 1.91 -9.43 14.07
C GLN A 245 1.45 -8.86 15.41
N PHE A 246 1.54 -9.65 16.48
CA PHE A 246 1.23 -9.22 17.84
C PHE A 246 2.43 -8.60 18.59
N PHE A 247 3.60 -8.56 17.97
CA PHE A 247 4.79 -7.94 18.53
C PHE A 247 4.89 -6.47 18.11
N THR A 248 5.26 -5.61 19.07
CA THR A 248 5.47 -4.18 18.80
C THR A 248 6.69 -3.96 17.89
N GLN A 249 6.68 -2.86 17.13
CA GLN A 249 7.78 -2.55 16.21
C GLN A 249 9.08 -2.19 16.94
N ASP A 250 8.96 -1.53 18.08
CA ASP A 250 10.10 -0.92 18.77
C ASP A 250 10.88 -1.91 19.64
N ILE A 251 10.21 -2.93 20.19
CA ILE A 251 10.83 -3.86 21.14
C ILE A 251 10.65 -5.32 20.69
N GLY A 252 9.43 -5.70 20.33
CA GLY A 252 9.10 -7.10 20.08
C GLY A 252 9.67 -7.65 18.78
N LYS A 253 9.61 -6.89 17.67
CA LYS A 253 10.14 -7.32 16.37
C LYS A 253 11.66 -7.38 16.29
N PRO A 254 12.42 -6.41 16.84
CA PRO A 254 13.88 -6.57 16.96
C PRO A 254 14.28 -7.84 17.70
N LYS A 255 13.66 -8.12 18.85
CA LYS A 255 13.94 -9.37 19.61
C LYS A 255 13.65 -10.64 18.82
N LEU A 256 12.64 -10.65 17.94
CA LEU A 256 12.38 -11.81 17.07
C LEU A 256 13.47 -12.06 16.03
N LYS A 257 14.24 -11.03 15.67
CA LYS A 257 15.34 -11.14 14.69
C LYS A 257 16.67 -11.55 15.32
N GLU A 258 16.81 -11.37 16.63
CA GLU A 258 18.01 -11.79 17.39
C GLU A 258 18.05 -13.28 17.71
N TYR A 259 16.90 -13.96 17.64
CA TYR A 259 16.74 -15.41 17.82
C TYR A 259 16.78 -16.18 16.50
#